data_7d60cc0f24ecdf79f5bb2eb3d0ed2e80
#
_entry.id   7d60cc0f24ecdf79f5bb2eb3d0ed2e80
#
_cell.length_a   1.000
_cell.length_b   1.000
_cell.length_c   1.000
_cell.angle_alpha   90.00
_cell.angle_beta   90.00
_cell.angle_gamma   90.00
#
_symmetry.space_group_name_H-M   'P 1'
#
loop_
_entity.id
_entity.type
_entity.pdbx_description
1 polymer ?
#
loop_
_entity_poly.entity_id
_entity_poly.type
_entity_poly.pdbx_seq_one_letter_code
_entity_poly.pdbx_strand_id
1 'polypeptide(L)'
;MEYSDNPRKVYGRVDIIYSDSQINDDIVPASNSLAQISHPEEVFKGYLLPTLKACVMDGNALMDGTFQMLDESCVVGWWSKSRCNENGNFLGTKPYLELSFVQRPVISWLILGDVKLNQYPVDFTITYYTDDVEIMTENITDNNNIEVKLEPRIDDITRIRLTIAKWNTPNACAKILKFYDRLYESYQGDAIEMFEVSEELGSVELNYNITSDVMTVSIYNHNRKFDKGYLRTLMMLDRKLIPYIGIEKDGFIEYTKLGTFYSDEWQISQDSQWVKCSATDNLMRLQNKTYIGFPFTENVSIKEIAEDIVTCLGLNSDEYIISESLTDVIIPRAYMPKCSYWDALQEIANSALCRIYVDRLDRIVIANEDGTVKQSDVNISSENMFSASSNISLTEFANEVKVEYSEVLVSEDIMTVAQTQITLTGLESVVLSLDFSSEIADAFVESSNPYIKISNIKSGVNAGEVTVANTNTQNQTAIIKVTGNAISANTMTVKARDEDSIKQFGVTEYSHPTTGFVQSYEHANAIAFKLLQKLRPGEGVVTAVWRGDCKLDLTDEYTYADRFGDNKQLVCEHNRFVYNGGFRQETRGRKK
;
A
#
# COMPACT_ATOMS: atom_id res chain seq x y z
N MET A 1 3.34 15.83 -25.99
CA MET A 1 1.96 15.75 -26.53
C MET A 1 1.70 17.05 -27.28
N GLU A 2 1.54 17.03 -28.59
CA GLU A 2 1.10 18.24 -29.31
C GLU A 2 -0.35 18.50 -28.89
N TYR A 3 -0.60 19.60 -28.22
CA TYR A 3 -1.94 20.09 -27.92
C TYR A 3 -2.54 20.60 -29.24
N SER A 4 -3.28 19.73 -29.92
CA SER A 4 -4.08 20.17 -31.05
C SER A 4 -5.25 21.02 -30.58
N ASP A 5 -5.71 22.00 -31.33
CA ASP A 5 -6.90 22.82 -31.11
C ASP A 5 -8.20 21.98 -31.05
N ASN A 6 -8.11 20.68 -31.24
CA ASN A 6 -9.24 19.75 -31.19
C ASN A 6 -9.69 19.50 -29.74
N PRO A 7 -11.00 19.45 -29.48
CA PRO A 7 -11.52 19.11 -28.17
C PRO A 7 -11.06 17.71 -27.78
N ARG A 8 -10.38 17.61 -26.64
CA ARG A 8 -9.91 16.35 -26.06
C ARG A 8 -11.09 15.60 -25.45
N LYS A 9 -11.35 14.38 -25.88
CA LYS A 9 -12.32 13.51 -25.23
C LYS A 9 -11.66 12.83 -24.03
N VAL A 10 -12.29 12.98 -22.88
CA VAL A 10 -11.78 12.49 -21.60
C VAL A 10 -12.80 11.56 -20.97
N TYR A 11 -12.31 10.49 -20.38
CA TYR A 11 -13.11 9.46 -19.73
C TYR A 11 -12.64 9.26 -18.30
N GLY A 12 -13.57 9.27 -17.36
CA GLY A 12 -13.30 8.89 -15.97
C GLY A 12 -13.64 7.41 -15.75
N ARG A 13 -12.81 6.74 -14.97
CA ARG A 13 -13.06 5.37 -14.51
C ARG A 13 -12.62 5.24 -13.07
N VAL A 14 -13.42 4.58 -12.27
CA VAL A 14 -13.08 4.22 -10.89
C VAL A 14 -13.34 2.73 -10.70
N ASP A 15 -12.31 2.02 -10.31
CA ASP A 15 -12.39 0.61 -9.97
C ASP A 15 -12.48 0.47 -8.44
N ILE A 16 -13.48 -0.27 -7.95
CA ILE A 16 -13.66 -0.55 -6.54
C ILE A 16 -13.43 -2.03 -6.29
N ILE A 17 -12.47 -2.34 -5.42
CA ILE A 17 -12.16 -3.69 -5.01
C ILE A 17 -12.73 -3.92 -3.62
N TYR A 18 -13.74 -4.78 -3.53
CA TYR A 18 -14.43 -5.09 -2.28
C TYR A 18 -13.81 -6.28 -1.52
N SER A 19 -12.83 -6.98 -2.11
CA SER A 19 -12.17 -8.13 -1.49
C SER A 19 -11.19 -7.70 -0.40
N ASP A 20 -11.32 -8.33 0.76
CA ASP A 20 -10.33 -8.29 1.82
C ASP A 20 -9.30 -9.42 1.58
N SER A 21 -8.03 -9.20 1.91
CA SER A 21 -6.99 -10.24 1.85
C SER A 21 -7.32 -11.45 2.75
N GLN A 22 -8.08 -11.24 3.82
CA GLN A 22 -8.52 -12.28 4.74
C GLN A 22 -9.67 -13.16 4.18
N ILE A 23 -10.39 -12.70 3.16
CA ILE A 23 -11.47 -13.48 2.52
C ILE A 23 -10.97 -14.81 1.95
N ASN A 24 -9.70 -14.92 1.62
CA ASN A 24 -9.11 -16.13 1.05
C ASN A 24 -8.63 -17.15 2.10
N ASP A 25 -8.56 -16.77 3.37
CA ASP A 25 -8.00 -17.63 4.44
C ASP A 25 -8.95 -18.76 4.85
N ASP A 26 -10.25 -18.60 4.64
CA ASP A 26 -11.29 -19.59 4.94
C ASP A 26 -11.57 -20.55 3.77
N ILE A 27 -10.96 -20.33 2.59
CA ILE A 27 -11.22 -21.15 1.40
C ILE A 27 -10.59 -22.54 1.53
N VAL A 28 -11.44 -23.55 1.34
CA VAL A 28 -11.02 -24.96 1.30
C VAL A 28 -11.25 -25.51 -0.12
N PRO A 29 -10.18 -25.84 -0.86
CA PRO A 29 -10.30 -26.43 -2.18
C PRO A 29 -10.58 -27.94 -2.14
N ALA A 30 -11.40 -28.43 -3.06
CA ALA A 30 -11.66 -29.86 -3.30
C ALA A 30 -11.67 -30.19 -4.79
N SER A 31 -11.34 -31.42 -5.15
CA SER A 31 -11.35 -31.90 -6.54
C SER A 31 -11.53 -33.39 -6.61
N ASN A 32 -12.26 -33.89 -7.63
CA ASN A 32 -12.37 -35.31 -7.93
C ASN A 32 -11.21 -35.84 -8.81
N SER A 33 -10.40 -34.92 -9.34
CA SER A 33 -9.32 -35.26 -10.28
C SER A 33 -8.12 -34.35 -10.01
N LEU A 34 -7.20 -34.79 -9.16
CA LEU A 34 -6.05 -34.00 -8.71
C LEU A 34 -4.74 -34.69 -9.17
N ALA A 35 -3.94 -33.99 -9.98
CA ALA A 35 -2.61 -34.40 -10.33
C ALA A 35 -1.63 -34.18 -9.16
N GLN A 36 -0.55 -35.00 -9.08
CA GLN A 36 0.42 -34.91 -7.98
C GLN A 36 1.16 -33.59 -7.89
N ILE A 37 1.32 -32.88 -9.02
CA ILE A 37 1.97 -31.56 -9.07
C ILE A 37 1.02 -30.40 -8.81
N SER A 38 -0.27 -30.68 -8.68
CA SER A 38 -1.30 -29.66 -8.55
C SER A 38 -1.26 -29.01 -7.16
N HIS A 39 -1.33 -27.69 -7.15
CA HIS A 39 -1.45 -26.87 -5.95
C HIS A 39 -2.77 -26.06 -6.01
N PRO A 40 -3.92 -26.68 -5.71
CA PRO A 40 -5.22 -26.03 -5.86
C PRO A 40 -5.38 -24.77 -5.00
N GLU A 41 -4.58 -24.60 -3.93
CA GLU A 41 -4.59 -23.39 -3.11
C GLU A 41 -4.03 -22.16 -3.85
N GLU A 42 -3.13 -22.32 -4.81
CA GLU A 42 -2.57 -21.22 -5.59
C GLU A 42 -3.61 -20.51 -6.45
N VAL A 43 -4.72 -21.21 -6.80
CA VAL A 43 -5.75 -20.62 -7.67
C VAL A 43 -6.47 -19.40 -7.05
N PHE A 44 -6.42 -19.26 -5.71
CA PHE A 44 -7.08 -18.16 -5.00
C PHE A 44 -6.14 -17.38 -4.06
N LYS A 45 -5.05 -17.96 -3.55
CA LYS A 45 -4.15 -17.29 -2.59
C LYS A 45 -3.22 -16.26 -3.24
N GLY A 46 -2.98 -16.36 -4.54
CA GLY A 46 -2.17 -15.38 -5.29
C GLY A 46 -0.67 -15.39 -5.02
N TYR A 47 -0.15 -16.28 -4.17
CA TYR A 47 1.27 -16.48 -3.92
C TYR A 47 1.77 -17.83 -4.46
N LEU A 48 3.08 -17.90 -4.68
CA LEU A 48 3.75 -19.09 -5.18
C LEU A 48 4.09 -20.03 -4.03
N LEU A 49 3.63 -21.28 -4.12
CA LEU A 49 4.16 -22.34 -3.27
C LEU A 49 5.48 -22.86 -3.87
N PRO A 50 6.43 -23.38 -3.05
CA PRO A 50 7.65 -23.97 -3.57
C PRO A 50 7.34 -25.09 -4.55
N THR A 51 7.66 -24.88 -5.82
CA THR A 51 7.35 -25.83 -6.89
C THR A 51 8.44 -26.90 -6.98
N LEU A 52 8.08 -28.17 -6.86
CA LEU A 52 8.95 -29.24 -7.29
C LEU A 52 9.07 -29.20 -8.82
N LYS A 53 10.29 -29.29 -9.35
CA LYS A 53 10.54 -29.43 -10.79
C LYS A 53 9.95 -30.75 -11.28
N ALA A 54 8.68 -30.74 -11.63
CA ALA A 54 7.92 -31.89 -12.07
C ALA A 54 7.11 -31.54 -13.33
N CYS A 55 6.82 -32.52 -14.15
CA CYS A 55 5.93 -32.37 -15.29
C CYS A 55 4.90 -33.50 -15.30
N VAL A 56 3.72 -33.22 -15.87
CA VAL A 56 2.70 -34.21 -16.13
C VAL A 56 2.96 -34.81 -17.52
N MET A 57 3.01 -36.14 -17.60
CA MET A 57 3.15 -36.88 -18.88
C MET A 57 1.83 -36.87 -19.64
N ASP A 58 1.42 -35.73 -20.14
CA ASP A 58 0.18 -35.51 -20.89
C ASP A 58 0.42 -35.31 -22.41
N GLY A 59 1.64 -35.53 -22.86
CA GLY A 59 2.04 -35.33 -24.24
C GLY A 59 2.40 -33.89 -24.60
N ASN A 60 2.16 -32.93 -23.72
CA ASN A 60 2.55 -31.54 -23.90
C ASN A 60 3.97 -31.25 -23.39
N ALA A 61 4.51 -32.14 -22.56
CA ALA A 61 5.88 -32.09 -22.07
C ALA A 61 6.74 -33.10 -22.81
N LEU A 62 7.38 -32.67 -23.90
CA LEU A 62 8.32 -33.53 -24.64
C LEU A 62 9.70 -33.45 -23.97
N MET A 63 10.30 -34.65 -23.71
CA MET A 63 11.63 -34.76 -23.10
C MET A 63 12.76 -34.59 -24.14
N ASP A 64 12.50 -33.93 -25.24
CA ASP A 64 13.42 -33.67 -26.35
C ASP A 64 14.20 -32.34 -26.23
N GLY A 65 14.06 -31.65 -25.11
CA GLY A 65 14.69 -30.35 -24.88
C GLY A 65 13.85 -29.15 -25.32
N THR A 66 12.69 -29.36 -25.94
CA THR A 66 11.76 -28.26 -26.31
C THR A 66 10.86 -27.86 -25.14
N PHE A 67 10.67 -28.75 -24.17
CA PHE A 67 9.95 -28.45 -22.95
C PHE A 67 10.86 -27.77 -21.91
N GLN A 68 10.51 -26.53 -21.56
CA GLN A 68 11.08 -25.89 -20.38
C GLN A 68 10.24 -26.25 -19.16
N MET A 69 10.88 -26.87 -18.14
CA MET A 69 10.22 -27.07 -16.84
C MET A 69 9.70 -25.74 -16.31
N LEU A 70 8.59 -25.80 -15.55
CA LEU A 70 8.06 -24.63 -14.89
C LEU A 70 9.17 -23.98 -14.07
N ASP A 71 9.37 -22.70 -14.32
CA ASP A 71 10.27 -21.85 -13.55
C ASP A 71 9.79 -21.81 -12.09
N GLU A 72 10.70 -21.61 -11.14
CA GLU A 72 10.37 -21.43 -9.71
C GLU A 72 9.44 -20.22 -9.47
N SER A 73 9.36 -19.31 -10.43
CA SER A 73 8.48 -18.14 -10.44
C SER A 73 7.07 -18.41 -11.02
N CYS A 74 6.77 -19.61 -11.51
CA CYS A 74 5.49 -19.89 -12.15
C CYS A 74 4.48 -20.51 -11.16
N VAL A 75 3.27 -19.94 -11.13
CA VAL A 75 2.11 -20.53 -10.47
C VAL A 75 1.76 -21.85 -11.18
N VAL A 76 1.65 -22.93 -10.42
CA VAL A 76 1.23 -24.24 -10.94
C VAL A 76 -0.29 -24.32 -11.06
N GLY A 77 -0.99 -23.89 -10.01
CA GLY A 77 -2.44 -23.92 -9.92
C GLY A 77 -3.04 -25.33 -9.81
N TRP A 78 -4.29 -25.49 -10.22
CA TRP A 78 -4.97 -26.78 -10.23
C TRP A 78 -4.81 -27.50 -11.57
N TRP A 79 -4.37 -28.77 -11.51
CA TRP A 79 -4.27 -29.66 -12.68
C TRP A 79 -5.10 -30.91 -12.44
N SER A 80 -5.94 -31.29 -13.43
CA SER A 80 -6.67 -32.55 -13.36
C SER A 80 -5.73 -33.74 -13.57
N LYS A 81 -5.99 -34.83 -12.85
CA LYS A 81 -5.34 -36.13 -13.12
C LYS A 81 -5.85 -36.79 -14.40
N SER A 82 -7.16 -36.61 -14.68
CA SER A 82 -7.81 -37.10 -15.89
C SER A 82 -7.40 -36.26 -17.10
N ARG A 83 -7.32 -36.92 -18.27
CA ARG A 83 -7.04 -36.26 -19.54
C ARG A 83 -8.28 -36.27 -20.42
N CYS A 84 -8.43 -35.29 -21.26
CA CYS A 84 -9.41 -35.27 -22.33
C CYS A 84 -8.98 -36.23 -23.47
N ASN A 85 -9.91 -36.57 -24.35
CA ASN A 85 -9.64 -37.40 -25.54
C ASN A 85 -9.06 -36.54 -26.70
N GLU A 86 -8.87 -37.16 -27.87
CA GLU A 86 -8.39 -36.49 -29.10
C GLU A 86 -9.27 -35.34 -29.59
N ASN A 87 -10.52 -35.29 -29.18
CA ASN A 87 -11.46 -34.19 -29.49
C ASN A 87 -11.59 -33.15 -28.35
N GLY A 88 -10.73 -33.26 -27.34
CA GLY A 88 -10.75 -32.36 -26.17
C GLY A 88 -11.81 -32.71 -25.12
N ASN A 89 -12.63 -33.74 -25.29
CA ASN A 89 -13.71 -34.09 -24.37
C ASN A 89 -13.22 -34.95 -23.20
N PHE A 90 -13.68 -34.61 -21.99
CA PHE A 90 -13.51 -35.49 -20.83
C PHE A 90 -14.62 -36.54 -20.82
N LEU A 91 -14.24 -37.80 -20.97
CA LEU A 91 -15.17 -38.94 -21.00
C LEU A 91 -15.43 -39.47 -19.59
N GLY A 92 -16.67 -39.90 -19.31
CA GLY A 92 -17.07 -40.41 -18.00
C GLY A 92 -17.22 -39.27 -16.95
N THR A 93 -16.60 -39.44 -15.77
CA THR A 93 -16.66 -38.44 -14.71
C THR A 93 -15.80 -37.23 -15.09
N LYS A 94 -16.44 -36.10 -15.29
CA LYS A 94 -15.78 -34.83 -15.65
C LYS A 94 -14.95 -34.32 -14.47
N PRO A 95 -13.74 -33.81 -14.73
CA PRO A 95 -12.94 -33.19 -13.67
C PRO A 95 -13.61 -31.92 -13.16
N TYR A 96 -13.57 -31.73 -11.85
CA TYR A 96 -14.02 -30.48 -11.23
C TYR A 96 -13.02 -29.96 -10.20
N LEU A 97 -13.02 -28.64 -10.07
CA LEU A 97 -12.43 -27.90 -8.97
C LEU A 97 -13.55 -27.21 -8.19
N GLU A 98 -13.53 -27.34 -6.88
CA GLU A 98 -14.54 -26.79 -5.98
C GLU A 98 -13.86 -25.98 -4.89
N LEU A 99 -14.40 -24.82 -4.57
CA LEU A 99 -13.97 -23.98 -3.46
C LEU A 99 -15.14 -23.80 -2.49
N SER A 100 -14.94 -24.18 -1.23
CA SER A 100 -15.88 -23.97 -0.12
C SER A 100 -15.34 -22.89 0.80
N PHE A 101 -16.23 -22.04 1.32
CA PHE A 101 -15.88 -20.89 2.16
C PHE A 101 -17.05 -20.51 3.07
N VAL A 102 -16.81 -19.66 4.07
CA VAL A 102 -17.86 -19.10 4.91
C VAL A 102 -18.86 -18.34 4.05
N GLN A 103 -20.15 -18.49 4.35
CA GLN A 103 -21.25 -17.91 3.61
C GLN A 103 -21.00 -16.44 3.27
N ARG A 104 -20.97 -16.18 1.99
CA ARG A 104 -20.75 -14.85 1.44
C ARG A 104 -21.32 -14.75 0.04
N PRO A 105 -21.50 -13.56 -0.45
CA PRO A 105 -22.00 -13.38 -1.81
C PRO A 105 -20.89 -13.44 -2.84
N VAL A 106 -21.27 -13.73 -4.04
CA VAL A 106 -20.42 -13.81 -5.21
C VAL A 106 -20.90 -12.82 -6.25
N ILE A 107 -20.11 -11.76 -6.46
CA ILE A 107 -20.41 -10.71 -7.42
C ILE A 107 -19.73 -10.99 -8.76
N SER A 108 -18.45 -11.31 -8.72
CA SER A 108 -17.65 -11.52 -9.91
C SER A 108 -16.65 -12.65 -9.67
N TRP A 109 -16.55 -13.57 -10.60
CA TRP A 109 -15.66 -14.72 -10.50
C TRP A 109 -14.72 -14.77 -11.69
N LEU A 110 -13.44 -15.05 -11.44
CA LEU A 110 -12.40 -15.15 -12.46
C LEU A 110 -11.95 -16.60 -12.63
N ILE A 111 -11.89 -17.03 -13.87
CA ILE A 111 -11.28 -18.30 -14.28
C ILE A 111 -10.14 -17.97 -15.24
N LEU A 112 -8.93 -18.42 -14.94
CA LEU A 112 -7.76 -18.25 -15.81
C LEU A 112 -7.18 -19.62 -16.13
N GLY A 113 -7.10 -19.95 -17.42
CA GLY A 113 -6.42 -21.12 -17.94
C GLY A 113 -4.89 -20.99 -17.94
N ASP A 114 -4.20 -21.88 -18.62
CA ASP A 114 -2.74 -21.84 -18.77
C ASP A 114 -2.34 -20.83 -19.85
N VAL A 115 -1.90 -19.66 -19.44
CA VAL A 115 -1.48 -18.56 -20.33
C VAL A 115 -0.25 -18.95 -21.16
N LYS A 116 0.71 -19.68 -20.57
CA LYS A 116 1.97 -20.04 -21.23
C LYS A 116 1.78 -21.01 -22.38
N LEU A 117 0.86 -21.95 -22.23
CA LEU A 117 0.56 -22.97 -23.25
C LEU A 117 -0.68 -22.61 -24.08
N ASN A 118 -1.32 -21.47 -23.83
CA ASN A 118 -2.58 -21.05 -24.46
C ASN A 118 -3.68 -22.10 -24.32
N GLN A 119 -3.86 -22.64 -23.11
CA GLN A 119 -4.82 -23.69 -22.81
C GLN A 119 -5.95 -23.19 -21.91
N TYR A 120 -7.19 -23.55 -22.25
CA TYR A 120 -8.38 -23.07 -21.56
C TYR A 120 -9.58 -24.02 -21.67
N PRO A 121 -10.56 -23.94 -20.76
CA PRO A 121 -11.80 -24.72 -20.87
C PRO A 121 -12.68 -24.18 -22.01
N VAL A 122 -13.13 -25.08 -22.90
CA VAL A 122 -14.03 -24.77 -24.02
C VAL A 122 -15.47 -24.90 -23.58
N ASP A 123 -15.85 -26.08 -23.03
CA ASP A 123 -17.16 -26.32 -22.48
C ASP A 123 -17.03 -26.65 -20.99
N PHE A 124 -17.69 -25.86 -20.16
CA PHE A 124 -17.64 -26.02 -18.72
C PHE A 124 -18.90 -25.48 -18.05
N THR A 125 -19.09 -25.88 -16.81
CA THR A 125 -20.23 -25.48 -15.98
C THR A 125 -19.72 -24.91 -14.67
N ILE A 126 -20.29 -23.80 -14.24
CA ILE A 126 -20.11 -23.24 -12.91
C ILE A 126 -21.40 -23.43 -12.13
N THR A 127 -21.30 -24.04 -10.95
CA THR A 127 -22.45 -24.24 -10.07
C THR A 127 -22.17 -23.59 -8.72
N TYR A 128 -23.14 -22.82 -8.27
CA TYR A 128 -23.13 -22.07 -7.02
C TYR A 128 -24.05 -22.76 -6.01
N TYR A 129 -23.58 -22.90 -4.77
CA TYR A 129 -24.29 -23.60 -3.71
C TYR A 129 -24.37 -22.75 -2.44
N THR A 130 -25.51 -22.86 -1.75
CA THR A 130 -25.64 -22.50 -0.34
C THR A 130 -25.77 -23.79 0.44
N ASP A 131 -24.79 -24.12 1.25
CA ASP A 131 -24.59 -25.44 1.86
C ASP A 131 -24.62 -26.55 0.78
N ASP A 132 -25.58 -27.45 0.82
CA ASP A 132 -25.74 -28.53 -0.17
C ASP A 132 -26.80 -28.24 -1.24
N VAL A 133 -27.41 -27.05 -1.21
CA VAL A 133 -28.48 -26.66 -2.15
C VAL A 133 -27.85 -25.91 -3.33
N GLU A 134 -28.12 -26.41 -4.55
CA GLU A 134 -27.76 -25.70 -5.78
C GLU A 134 -28.66 -24.47 -5.95
N ILE A 135 -28.03 -23.29 -6.05
CA ILE A 135 -28.72 -22.01 -6.20
C ILE A 135 -28.80 -21.61 -7.66
N MET A 136 -27.68 -21.76 -8.38
CA MET A 136 -27.58 -21.37 -9.77
C MET A 136 -26.54 -22.22 -10.50
N THR A 137 -26.77 -22.46 -11.79
CA THR A 137 -25.79 -23.11 -12.66
C THR A 137 -25.69 -22.35 -13.98
N GLU A 138 -24.47 -21.98 -14.33
CA GLU A 138 -24.12 -21.37 -15.61
C GLU A 138 -23.40 -22.39 -16.48
N ASN A 139 -23.90 -22.58 -17.72
CA ASN A 139 -23.27 -23.44 -18.70
C ASN A 139 -22.63 -22.58 -19.79
N ILE A 140 -21.31 -22.69 -19.91
CA ILE A 140 -20.53 -22.01 -20.93
C ILE A 140 -20.08 -23.03 -21.97
N THR A 141 -20.38 -22.73 -23.24
CA THR A 141 -20.01 -23.55 -24.40
C THR A 141 -19.24 -22.74 -25.42
N ASP A 142 -18.38 -23.41 -26.18
CA ASP A 142 -17.58 -22.81 -27.25
C ASP A 142 -16.73 -21.61 -26.79
N ASN A 143 -16.29 -21.60 -25.54
CA ASN A 143 -15.38 -20.57 -25.03
C ASN A 143 -14.05 -20.61 -25.79
N ASN A 144 -13.57 -19.43 -26.17
CA ASN A 144 -12.30 -19.25 -26.88
C ASN A 144 -11.32 -18.30 -26.14
N ASN A 145 -11.63 -17.95 -24.88
CA ASN A 145 -10.84 -17.07 -24.05
C ASN A 145 -10.12 -17.83 -22.95
N ILE A 146 -8.86 -17.48 -22.72
CA ILE A 146 -8.05 -18.01 -21.61
C ILE A 146 -8.57 -17.49 -20.28
N GLU A 147 -8.98 -16.23 -20.24
CA GLU A 147 -9.57 -15.56 -19.09
C GLU A 147 -11.08 -15.45 -19.28
N VAL A 148 -11.83 -15.98 -18.34
CA VAL A 148 -13.28 -15.89 -18.30
C VAL A 148 -13.70 -15.15 -17.03
N LYS A 149 -14.50 -14.10 -17.23
CA LYS A 149 -15.12 -13.33 -16.13
C LYS A 149 -16.60 -13.65 -16.08
N LEU A 150 -17.08 -14.03 -14.91
CA LEU A 150 -18.46 -14.29 -14.61
C LEU A 150 -18.96 -13.25 -13.62
N GLU A 151 -20.21 -12.80 -13.77
CA GLU A 151 -20.85 -11.82 -12.87
C GLU A 151 -22.19 -12.35 -12.37
N PRO A 152 -22.19 -13.42 -11.56
CA PRO A 152 -23.43 -14.07 -11.12
C PRO A 152 -24.30 -13.19 -10.22
N ARG A 153 -23.68 -12.35 -9.38
CA ARG A 153 -24.36 -11.44 -8.43
C ARG A 153 -25.36 -12.17 -7.54
N ILE A 154 -24.91 -13.22 -6.89
CA ILE A 154 -25.72 -14.06 -6.02
C ILE A 154 -25.30 -13.84 -4.57
N ASP A 155 -26.30 -13.70 -3.69
CA ASP A 155 -26.13 -13.63 -2.24
C ASP A 155 -25.99 -15.05 -1.64
N ASP A 156 -25.38 -15.13 -0.45
CA ASP A 156 -25.42 -16.30 0.44
C ASP A 156 -24.79 -17.59 -0.12
N ILE A 157 -23.68 -17.51 -0.84
CA ILE A 157 -22.98 -18.66 -1.39
C ILE A 157 -21.95 -19.20 -0.37
N THR A 158 -21.91 -20.53 -0.22
CA THR A 158 -20.91 -21.24 0.61
C THR A 158 -19.94 -22.07 -0.21
N ARG A 159 -20.28 -22.35 -1.49
CA ARG A 159 -19.47 -23.22 -2.34
C ARG A 159 -19.66 -22.92 -3.82
N ILE A 160 -18.56 -22.96 -4.59
CA ILE A 160 -18.58 -22.82 -6.05
C ILE A 160 -17.81 -23.99 -6.67
N ARG A 161 -18.39 -24.58 -7.71
CA ARG A 161 -17.80 -25.70 -8.45
C ARG A 161 -17.64 -25.37 -9.92
N LEU A 162 -16.40 -25.48 -10.43
CA LEU A 162 -16.07 -25.46 -11.83
C LEU A 162 -15.96 -26.92 -12.34
N THR A 163 -16.82 -27.33 -13.25
CA THR A 163 -16.79 -28.66 -13.90
C THR A 163 -16.44 -28.52 -15.36
N ILE A 164 -15.37 -29.17 -15.82
CA ILE A 164 -14.86 -29.03 -17.19
C ILE A 164 -15.31 -30.22 -18.03
N ALA A 165 -16.02 -29.92 -19.12
CA ALA A 165 -16.48 -30.92 -20.07
C ALA A 165 -15.55 -31.07 -21.28
N LYS A 166 -14.97 -29.96 -21.77
CA LYS A 166 -14.10 -29.92 -22.92
C LYS A 166 -12.93 -28.96 -22.72
N TRP A 167 -11.76 -29.36 -23.16
CA TRP A 167 -10.53 -28.58 -23.12
C TRP A 167 -10.06 -28.26 -24.54
N ASN A 168 -9.43 -27.11 -24.77
CA ASN A 168 -9.01 -26.69 -26.11
C ASN A 168 -7.85 -27.51 -26.69
N THR A 169 -7.08 -28.21 -25.86
CA THR A 169 -5.92 -28.97 -26.26
C THR A 169 -6.21 -30.47 -26.12
N PRO A 170 -6.15 -31.27 -27.23
CA PRO A 170 -6.37 -32.71 -27.20
C PRO A 170 -5.40 -33.47 -26.29
N ASN A 171 -5.87 -34.55 -25.68
CA ASN A 171 -5.11 -35.44 -24.80
C ASN A 171 -4.44 -34.80 -23.59
N ALA A 172 -4.77 -33.53 -23.29
CA ALA A 172 -4.22 -32.76 -22.18
C ALA A 172 -5.03 -32.92 -20.87
N CYS A 173 -4.39 -32.59 -19.75
CA CYS A 173 -5.06 -32.33 -18.48
C CYS A 173 -5.71 -30.95 -18.50
N ALA A 174 -6.79 -30.76 -17.76
CA ALA A 174 -7.28 -29.41 -17.48
C ALA A 174 -6.33 -28.69 -16.51
N LYS A 175 -6.05 -27.42 -16.75
CA LYS A 175 -5.09 -26.60 -16.00
C LYS A 175 -5.69 -25.23 -15.69
N ILE A 176 -5.99 -24.96 -14.44
CA ILE A 176 -6.54 -23.68 -14.01
C ILE A 176 -5.52 -22.98 -13.11
N LEU A 177 -5.05 -21.82 -13.54
CA LEU A 177 -4.07 -21.03 -12.80
C LEU A 177 -4.75 -20.12 -11.77
N LYS A 178 -5.97 -19.61 -12.08
CA LYS A 178 -6.73 -18.78 -11.16
C LYS A 178 -8.20 -19.17 -11.18
N PHE A 179 -8.77 -19.31 -10.00
CA PHE A 179 -10.19 -19.55 -9.77
C PHE A 179 -10.56 -18.90 -8.44
N TYR A 180 -11.02 -17.65 -8.49
CA TYR A 180 -11.26 -16.89 -7.28
C TYR A 180 -12.34 -15.83 -7.48
N ASP A 181 -12.90 -15.42 -6.35
CA ASP A 181 -13.84 -14.32 -6.26
C ASP A 181 -13.11 -13.00 -6.53
N ARG A 182 -13.54 -12.31 -7.59
CA ARG A 182 -13.11 -10.96 -7.91
C ARG A 182 -14.22 -10.00 -7.52
N LEU A 183 -14.26 -9.66 -6.24
CA LEU A 183 -15.13 -8.61 -5.72
C LEU A 183 -14.67 -7.22 -6.24
N TYR A 184 -14.93 -6.97 -7.51
CA TYR A 184 -14.45 -5.82 -8.24
C TYR A 184 -15.54 -5.27 -9.14
N GLU A 185 -15.82 -3.98 -9.01
CA GLU A 185 -16.68 -3.24 -9.94
C GLU A 185 -15.93 -2.07 -10.57
N SER A 186 -16.15 -1.86 -11.87
CA SER A 186 -15.63 -0.73 -12.62
C SER A 186 -16.76 0.23 -12.97
N TYR A 187 -16.67 1.46 -12.51
CA TYR A 187 -17.60 2.53 -12.81
C TYR A 187 -17.02 3.43 -13.87
N GLN A 188 -17.79 3.76 -14.91
CA GLN A 188 -17.35 4.57 -16.04
C GLN A 188 -18.52 5.41 -16.60
N GLY A 189 -18.19 6.50 -17.31
CA GLY A 189 -19.16 7.33 -18.00
C GLY A 189 -20.25 7.86 -17.06
N ASP A 190 -21.52 7.63 -17.40
CA ASP A 190 -22.69 8.12 -16.64
C ASP A 190 -22.84 7.47 -15.25
N ALA A 191 -22.05 6.43 -14.96
CA ALA A 191 -22.03 5.84 -13.62
C ALA A 191 -21.17 6.64 -12.63
N ILE A 192 -20.43 7.65 -13.08
CA ILE A 192 -19.65 8.57 -12.26
C ILE A 192 -20.18 9.99 -12.46
N GLU A 193 -20.68 10.61 -11.39
CA GLU A 193 -21.01 12.04 -11.38
C GLU A 193 -19.74 12.88 -11.39
N MET A 194 -18.84 12.58 -10.45
CA MET A 194 -17.54 13.23 -10.32
C MET A 194 -16.59 12.37 -9.50
N PHE A 195 -15.31 12.59 -9.69
CA PHE A 195 -14.30 12.26 -8.70
C PHE A 195 -13.21 13.35 -8.65
N GLU A 196 -12.58 13.42 -7.52
CA GLU A 196 -11.47 14.31 -7.24
C GLU A 196 -10.38 13.53 -6.53
N VAL A 197 -9.13 13.71 -6.97
CA VAL A 197 -7.93 13.17 -6.33
C VAL A 197 -7.02 14.34 -6.02
N SER A 198 -6.56 14.42 -4.79
CA SER A 198 -5.60 15.42 -4.31
C SER A 198 -4.36 14.71 -3.82
N GLU A 199 -3.25 14.93 -4.50
CA GLU A 199 -1.91 14.44 -4.15
C GLU A 199 -1.11 15.60 -3.55
N GLU A 200 -0.43 15.40 -2.41
CA GLU A 200 0.33 16.47 -1.75
C GLU A 200 1.62 15.94 -1.12
N LEU A 201 2.72 16.67 -1.30
CA LEU A 201 3.99 16.41 -0.62
C LEU A 201 4.12 17.25 0.64
N GLY A 202 4.63 16.65 1.70
CA GLY A 202 5.14 17.39 2.85
C GLY A 202 6.25 18.34 2.42
N SER A 203 6.10 19.62 2.77
CA SER A 203 7.04 20.69 2.44
C SER A 203 7.57 21.37 3.72
N VAL A 204 8.54 22.26 3.55
CA VAL A 204 9.05 23.09 4.66
C VAL A 204 7.92 23.88 5.33
N GLU A 205 6.95 24.35 4.55
CA GLU A 205 5.79 25.11 5.04
C GLU A 205 4.89 24.24 5.92
N LEU A 206 4.85 22.95 5.63
CA LEU A 206 4.13 21.94 6.40
C LEU A 206 5.03 21.24 7.43
N ASN A 207 6.20 21.83 7.77
CA ASN A 207 7.20 21.28 8.70
C ASN A 207 7.65 19.86 8.32
N TYR A 208 7.73 19.54 7.02
CA TYR A 208 7.94 18.16 6.54
C TYR A 208 6.93 17.15 7.09
N ASN A 209 5.75 17.63 7.51
CA ASN A 209 4.69 16.74 7.93
C ASN A 209 4.34 15.78 6.80
N ILE A 210 4.19 14.52 7.16
CA ILE A 210 3.68 13.50 6.25
C ILE A 210 2.24 13.89 5.89
N THR A 211 1.95 13.88 4.61
CA THR A 211 0.61 14.13 4.07
C THR A 211 0.07 12.84 3.48
N SER A 212 -1.23 12.66 3.57
CA SER A 212 -1.94 11.55 2.92
C SER A 212 -2.73 12.10 1.74
N ASP A 213 -2.64 11.41 0.63
CA ASP A 213 -3.43 11.74 -0.55
C ASP A 213 -4.90 11.38 -0.32
N VAL A 214 -5.79 12.20 -0.87
CA VAL A 214 -7.23 12.10 -0.65
C VAL A 214 -7.97 11.92 -1.97
N MET A 215 -8.95 11.03 -1.97
CA MET A 215 -9.89 10.84 -3.07
C MET A 215 -11.32 11.03 -2.59
N THR A 216 -12.14 11.72 -3.38
CA THR A 216 -13.60 11.69 -3.25
C THR A 216 -14.24 11.25 -4.55
N VAL A 217 -15.30 10.44 -4.47
CA VAL A 217 -16.03 9.99 -5.66
C VAL A 217 -17.53 9.98 -5.39
N SER A 218 -18.31 10.31 -6.41
CA SER A 218 -19.78 10.22 -6.44
C SER A 218 -20.19 9.25 -7.54
N ILE A 219 -20.81 8.13 -7.15
CA ILE A 219 -21.15 7.00 -8.01
C ILE A 219 -22.66 6.86 -8.10
N TYR A 220 -23.19 6.57 -9.29
CA TYR A 220 -24.61 6.37 -9.52
C TYR A 220 -25.12 5.08 -8.86
N ASN A 221 -26.11 5.24 -7.98
CA ASN A 221 -26.76 4.15 -7.25
C ASN A 221 -27.87 3.51 -8.11
N HIS A 222 -27.47 2.86 -9.20
CA HIS A 222 -28.41 2.22 -10.12
C HIS A 222 -29.25 1.15 -9.40
N ASN A 223 -30.58 1.21 -9.59
CA ASN A 223 -31.56 0.31 -8.94
C ASN A 223 -31.43 0.25 -7.41
N ARG A 224 -30.90 1.30 -6.78
CA ARG A 224 -30.75 1.35 -5.32
C ARG A 224 -29.93 0.18 -4.75
N LYS A 225 -28.92 -0.28 -5.51
CA LYS A 225 -28.11 -1.45 -5.15
C LYS A 225 -27.31 -1.27 -3.85
N PHE A 226 -27.02 -0.01 -3.46
CA PHE A 226 -26.30 0.30 -2.22
C PHE A 226 -27.22 0.55 -1.01
N ASP A 227 -28.54 0.64 -1.19
CA ASP A 227 -29.48 0.94 -0.10
C ASP A 227 -29.84 -0.31 0.71
N LYS A 228 -29.86 -1.49 0.08
CA LYS A 228 -30.31 -2.76 0.67
C LYS A 228 -29.40 -3.91 0.26
N GLY A 229 -29.47 -4.96 1.08
CA GLY A 229 -28.79 -6.22 0.79
C GLY A 229 -27.28 -6.11 0.93
N TYR A 230 -26.63 -6.90 0.16
CA TYR A 230 -25.26 -7.29 0.26
C TYR A 230 -24.24 -6.20 -0.08
N LEU A 231 -24.44 -5.39 -1.12
CA LEU A 231 -23.51 -4.31 -1.45
C LEU A 231 -23.33 -3.33 -0.29
N ARG A 232 -24.37 -3.11 0.52
CA ARG A 232 -24.25 -2.29 1.74
C ARG A 232 -23.29 -2.92 2.77
N THR A 233 -23.28 -4.25 2.87
CA THR A 233 -22.34 -4.98 3.75
C THR A 233 -20.92 -4.92 3.19
N LEU A 234 -20.77 -4.89 1.86
CA LEU A 234 -19.47 -4.73 1.20
C LEU A 234 -18.92 -3.31 1.26
N MET A 235 -19.78 -2.30 1.40
CA MET A 235 -19.39 -0.91 1.60
C MET A 235 -18.87 -0.71 3.03
N MET A 236 -17.88 -1.48 3.39
CA MET A 236 -17.15 -1.32 4.63
C MET A 236 -16.02 -0.32 4.44
N LEU A 237 -15.50 0.14 5.54
CA LEU A 237 -14.26 0.89 5.56
C LEU A 237 -13.13 0.06 4.92
N ASP A 238 -12.12 0.74 4.42
CA ASP A 238 -10.90 0.10 3.93
C ASP A 238 -11.05 -0.65 2.59
N ARG A 239 -12.03 -0.28 1.76
CA ARG A 239 -12.15 -0.80 0.39
C ARG A 239 -11.22 -0.06 -0.54
N LYS A 240 -10.53 -0.82 -1.41
CA LYS A 240 -9.56 -0.26 -2.35
C LYS A 240 -10.26 0.40 -3.54
N LEU A 241 -9.99 1.68 -3.78
CA LEU A 241 -10.47 2.46 -4.92
C LEU A 241 -9.30 2.87 -5.80
N ILE A 242 -9.44 2.70 -7.11
CA ILE A 242 -8.42 3.03 -8.08
C ILE A 242 -9.01 3.94 -9.16
N PRO A 243 -8.76 5.26 -9.10
CA PRO A 243 -9.22 6.21 -10.11
C PRO A 243 -8.30 6.23 -11.32
N TYR A 244 -8.91 6.41 -12.50
CA TYR A 244 -8.22 6.55 -13.76
C TYR A 244 -8.80 7.72 -14.57
N ILE A 245 -7.95 8.42 -15.30
CA ILE A 245 -8.34 9.30 -16.40
C ILE A 245 -7.94 8.66 -17.71
N GLY A 246 -8.92 8.50 -18.60
CA GLY A 246 -8.73 8.03 -19.97
C GLY A 246 -8.72 9.19 -20.96
N ILE A 247 -7.82 9.15 -21.91
CA ILE A 247 -7.76 10.10 -23.04
C ILE A 247 -7.89 9.31 -24.32
N GLU A 248 -8.86 9.71 -25.18
CA GLU A 248 -9.03 9.08 -26.49
C GLU A 248 -7.94 9.58 -27.44
N LYS A 249 -7.18 8.64 -28.00
CA LYS A 249 -6.17 8.88 -29.01
C LYS A 249 -6.30 7.81 -30.10
N ASP A 250 -6.41 8.22 -31.34
CA ASP A 250 -6.50 7.33 -32.52
C ASP A 250 -7.61 6.25 -32.41
N GLY A 251 -8.73 6.59 -31.73
CA GLY A 251 -9.87 5.69 -31.53
C GLY A 251 -9.72 4.70 -30.35
N PHE A 252 -8.63 4.77 -29.59
CA PHE A 252 -8.40 4.00 -28.38
C PHE A 252 -8.37 4.90 -27.15
N ILE A 253 -8.83 4.41 -26.01
CA ILE A 253 -8.78 5.14 -24.74
C ILE A 253 -7.55 4.63 -23.96
N GLU A 254 -6.60 5.54 -23.75
CA GLU A 254 -5.43 5.27 -22.89
C GLU A 254 -5.76 5.74 -21.47
N TYR A 255 -5.84 4.80 -20.52
CA TYR A 255 -6.12 5.08 -19.11
C TYR A 255 -4.83 5.26 -18.32
N THR A 256 -4.74 6.37 -17.58
CA THR A 256 -3.67 6.65 -16.61
C THR A 256 -4.23 6.49 -15.20
N LYS A 257 -3.59 5.65 -14.38
CA LYS A 257 -3.90 5.47 -12.95
C LYS A 257 -3.44 6.71 -12.18
N LEU A 258 -4.31 7.22 -11.27
CA LEU A 258 -4.01 8.38 -10.42
C LEU A 258 -3.60 8.01 -8.99
N GLY A 259 -3.65 6.75 -8.63
CA GLY A 259 -3.28 6.29 -7.29
C GLY A 259 -4.10 5.10 -6.85
N THR A 260 -3.89 4.71 -5.60
CA THR A 260 -4.66 3.68 -4.91
C THR A 260 -5.11 4.25 -3.57
N PHE A 261 -6.41 4.19 -3.32
CA PHE A 261 -7.03 4.78 -2.13
C PHE A 261 -7.84 3.72 -1.39
N TYR A 262 -8.08 3.97 -0.11
CA TYR A 262 -8.83 3.08 0.78
C TYR A 262 -9.98 3.85 1.40
N SER A 263 -11.20 3.31 1.30
CA SER A 263 -12.42 4.02 1.71
C SER A 263 -12.46 4.27 3.22
N ASP A 264 -12.71 5.53 3.59
CA ASP A 264 -12.88 5.97 4.97
C ASP A 264 -14.37 6.11 5.33
N GLU A 265 -15.15 6.69 4.41
CA GLU A 265 -16.56 6.98 4.64
C GLU A 265 -17.38 6.78 3.37
N TRP A 266 -18.57 6.17 3.55
CA TRP A 266 -19.59 6.04 2.52
C TRP A 266 -20.85 6.77 2.94
N GLN A 267 -21.31 7.71 2.11
CA GLN A 267 -22.53 8.48 2.32
C GLN A 267 -23.61 8.02 1.35
N ILE A 268 -24.62 7.31 1.89
CA ILE A 268 -25.76 6.78 1.14
C ILE A 268 -27.01 7.57 1.55
N SER A 269 -27.54 8.41 0.66
CA SER A 269 -28.74 9.19 0.90
C SER A 269 -29.96 8.51 0.28
N GLN A 270 -31.08 8.46 1.01
CA GLN A 270 -32.35 7.97 0.47
C GLN A 270 -32.96 8.92 -0.58
N ASP A 271 -32.60 10.20 -0.49
CA ASP A 271 -33.10 11.27 -1.37
C ASP A 271 -32.23 11.49 -2.61
N SER A 272 -31.07 10.82 -2.69
CA SER A 272 -30.15 10.92 -3.81
C SER A 272 -29.99 9.58 -4.55
N GLN A 273 -29.77 9.67 -5.85
CA GLN A 273 -29.36 8.53 -6.67
C GLN A 273 -27.83 8.36 -6.72
N TRP A 274 -27.10 9.18 -5.99
CA TRP A 274 -25.65 9.17 -5.91
C TRP A 274 -25.19 8.71 -4.54
N VAL A 275 -24.18 7.88 -4.54
CA VAL A 275 -23.45 7.46 -3.34
C VAL A 275 -22.09 8.11 -3.38
N LYS A 276 -21.72 8.77 -2.29
CA LYS A 276 -20.41 9.42 -2.15
C LYS A 276 -19.49 8.57 -1.29
N CYS A 277 -18.23 8.52 -1.69
CA CYS A 277 -17.15 7.90 -0.91
C CYS A 277 -16.00 8.88 -0.76
N SER A 278 -15.47 8.99 0.44
CA SER A 278 -14.15 9.56 0.72
C SER A 278 -13.16 8.44 1.00
N ALA A 279 -11.95 8.59 0.53
CA ALA A 279 -10.90 7.62 0.65
C ALA A 279 -9.53 8.31 0.77
N THR A 280 -8.61 7.67 1.47
CA THR A 280 -7.25 8.14 1.67
C THR A 280 -6.25 7.07 1.19
N ASP A 281 -5.01 7.46 1.01
CA ASP A 281 -3.94 6.52 0.65
C ASP A 281 -3.55 5.59 1.83
N ASN A 282 -2.56 4.74 1.60
CA ASN A 282 -2.12 3.76 2.59
C ASN A 282 -1.43 4.38 3.82
N LEU A 283 -0.89 5.61 3.73
CA LEU A 283 -0.24 6.28 4.86
C LEU A 283 -1.21 6.61 5.99
N MET A 284 -2.43 7.07 5.67
CA MET A 284 -3.43 7.43 6.70
C MET A 284 -3.76 6.24 7.60
N ARG A 285 -3.74 5.02 7.06
CA ARG A 285 -3.98 3.78 7.81
C ARG A 285 -2.92 3.51 8.87
N LEU A 286 -1.75 4.12 8.75
CA LEU A 286 -0.61 3.94 9.68
C LEU A 286 -0.80 4.69 11.00
N GLN A 287 -1.68 5.69 11.05
CA GLN A 287 -1.98 6.43 12.29
C GLN A 287 -2.53 5.52 13.39
N ASN A 288 -3.32 4.52 13.01
CA ASN A 288 -3.97 3.62 13.96
C ASN A 288 -3.20 2.30 14.19
N LYS A 289 -2.06 2.11 13.52
CA LYS A 289 -1.21 0.93 13.71
C LYS A 289 -0.05 1.26 14.64
N THR A 290 0.17 0.40 15.62
CA THR A 290 1.22 0.58 16.63
C THR A 290 2.53 -0.06 16.18
N TYR A 291 3.59 0.73 16.17
CA TYR A 291 4.97 0.30 16.07
C TYR A 291 5.55 0.11 17.47
N ILE A 292 6.19 -1.02 17.74
CA ILE A 292 6.73 -1.35 19.07
C ILE A 292 7.91 -0.45 19.47
N GLY A 293 8.44 0.30 18.50
CA GLY A 293 9.61 1.17 18.65
C GLY A 293 10.87 0.53 18.09
N PHE A 294 11.90 1.35 17.94
CA PHE A 294 13.24 0.91 17.52
C PHE A 294 14.12 0.65 18.75
N PRO A 295 14.79 -0.52 18.85
CA PRO A 295 15.65 -0.82 19.97
C PRO A 295 16.84 0.12 20.02
N PHE A 296 17.43 0.32 21.18
CA PHE A 296 18.67 1.09 21.31
C PHE A 296 19.77 0.44 20.47
N THR A 297 20.33 1.22 19.54
CA THR A 297 21.38 0.75 18.61
C THR A 297 22.38 1.87 18.36
N GLU A 298 23.68 1.55 18.41
CA GLU A 298 24.74 2.52 18.18
C GLU A 298 25.15 2.56 16.69
N ASN A 299 25.40 3.79 16.17
CA ASN A 299 25.93 4.05 14.83
C ASN A 299 25.10 3.42 13.70
N VAL A 300 23.81 3.65 13.71
CA VAL A 300 22.87 3.16 12.70
C VAL A 300 22.45 4.28 11.74
N SER A 301 22.24 3.96 10.47
CA SER A 301 21.78 4.92 9.48
C SER A 301 20.26 5.13 9.57
N ILE A 302 19.79 6.31 9.14
CA ILE A 302 18.34 6.57 9.00
C ILE A 302 17.71 5.57 8.02
N LYS A 303 18.43 5.12 6.99
CA LYS A 303 17.94 4.10 6.06
C LYS A 303 17.61 2.78 6.77
N GLU A 304 18.52 2.29 7.62
CA GLU A 304 18.31 1.04 8.39
C GLU A 304 17.11 1.15 9.33
N ILE A 305 16.92 2.32 9.97
CA ILE A 305 15.73 2.57 10.82
C ILE A 305 14.45 2.58 9.98
N ALA A 306 14.47 3.22 8.81
CA ALA A 306 13.34 3.24 7.90
C ALA A 306 12.99 1.83 7.36
N GLU A 307 14.01 1.02 7.04
CA GLU A 307 13.85 -0.38 6.64
C GLU A 307 13.24 -1.25 7.76
N ASP A 308 13.64 -1.03 9.01
CA ASP A 308 13.02 -1.72 10.15
C ASP A 308 11.54 -1.37 10.27
N ILE A 309 11.18 -0.08 10.19
CA ILE A 309 9.80 0.38 10.27
C ILE A 309 8.92 -0.29 9.20
N VAL A 310 9.34 -0.28 7.91
CA VAL A 310 8.54 -0.85 6.82
C VAL A 310 8.51 -2.38 6.87
N THR A 311 9.59 -3.03 7.34
CA THR A 311 9.64 -4.48 7.53
C THR A 311 8.74 -4.92 8.68
N CYS A 312 8.73 -4.19 9.80
CA CYS A 312 7.82 -4.45 10.93
C CYS A 312 6.35 -4.23 10.54
N LEU A 313 6.07 -3.34 9.58
CA LEU A 313 4.73 -3.16 9.01
C LEU A 313 4.30 -4.37 8.15
N GLY A 314 5.24 -5.23 7.75
CA GLY A 314 5.01 -6.41 6.92
C GLY A 314 5.02 -6.13 5.42
N LEU A 315 5.60 -5.02 4.98
CA LEU A 315 5.73 -4.68 3.56
C LEU A 315 6.82 -5.52 2.89
N ASN A 316 6.55 -5.93 1.65
CA ASN A 316 7.53 -6.57 0.78
C ASN A 316 8.41 -5.51 0.10
N SER A 317 9.54 -5.92 -0.44
CA SER A 317 10.52 -5.02 -1.07
C SER A 317 10.02 -4.27 -2.32
N ASP A 318 8.91 -4.69 -2.91
CA ASP A 318 8.24 -4.05 -4.05
C ASP A 318 7.15 -3.05 -3.62
N GLU A 319 6.83 -2.99 -2.32
CA GLU A 319 5.81 -2.10 -1.75
C GLU A 319 6.38 -0.81 -1.15
N TYR A 320 7.71 -0.61 -1.17
CA TYR A 320 8.35 0.61 -0.72
C TYR A 320 9.59 0.99 -1.52
N ILE A 321 10.00 2.25 -1.41
CA ILE A 321 11.24 2.78 -1.95
C ILE A 321 11.90 3.63 -0.87
N ILE A 322 13.15 3.32 -0.50
CA ILE A 322 13.95 4.11 0.43
C ILE A 322 15.20 4.58 -0.30
N SER A 323 15.46 5.90 -0.25
CA SER A 323 16.61 6.50 -0.92
C SER A 323 17.93 6.04 -0.34
N GLU A 324 18.89 5.67 -1.19
CA GLU A 324 20.26 5.31 -0.77
C GLU A 324 20.97 6.44 -0.03
N SER A 325 20.66 7.71 -0.32
CA SER A 325 21.26 8.87 0.34
C SER A 325 20.97 8.96 1.85
N LEU A 326 19.96 8.25 2.35
CA LEU A 326 19.65 8.16 3.79
C LEU A 326 20.66 7.30 4.56
N THR A 327 21.51 6.54 3.86
CA THR A 327 22.63 5.79 4.45
C THR A 327 23.71 6.72 5.01
N ASP A 328 23.87 7.93 4.46
CA ASP A 328 24.87 8.89 4.89
C ASP A 328 24.50 9.61 6.20
N VAL A 329 23.26 9.51 6.64
CA VAL A 329 22.79 10.12 7.90
C VAL A 329 22.87 9.09 9.02
N ILE A 330 23.99 9.12 9.75
CA ILE A 330 24.27 8.18 10.85
C ILE A 330 23.83 8.77 12.18
N ILE A 331 23.07 7.98 12.94
CA ILE A 331 22.61 8.32 14.28
C ILE A 331 23.50 7.61 15.30
N PRO A 332 24.21 8.34 16.17
CA PRO A 332 25.16 7.74 17.11
C PRO A 332 24.52 6.76 18.10
N ARG A 333 23.35 7.07 18.63
CA ARG A 333 22.62 6.27 19.63
C ARG A 333 21.13 6.29 19.32
N ALA A 334 20.73 5.58 18.27
CA ALA A 334 19.37 5.55 17.80
C ALA A 334 18.49 4.72 18.73
N TYR A 335 17.32 5.24 19.01
CA TYR A 335 16.22 4.52 19.65
C TYR A 335 14.92 5.24 19.37
N MET A 336 13.81 4.50 19.41
CA MET A 336 12.48 5.08 19.26
C MET A 336 11.52 4.40 20.25
N PRO A 337 10.79 5.16 21.05
CA PRO A 337 9.73 4.62 21.90
C PRO A 337 8.59 4.06 21.06
N LYS A 338 7.76 3.21 21.69
CA LYS A 338 6.51 2.72 21.10
C LYS A 338 5.62 3.89 20.69
N CYS A 339 5.21 3.91 19.44
CA CYS A 339 4.41 4.98 18.84
C CYS A 339 3.52 4.43 17.70
N SER A 340 2.82 5.29 16.98
CA SER A 340 2.20 4.88 15.71
C SER A 340 3.25 4.75 14.60
N TYR A 341 2.96 3.96 13.56
CA TYR A 341 3.84 3.94 12.37
C TYR A 341 3.92 5.30 11.70
N TRP A 342 2.84 6.08 11.74
CA TRP A 342 2.83 7.45 11.26
C TRP A 342 3.84 8.33 12.00
N ASP A 343 3.83 8.30 13.34
CA ASP A 343 4.76 9.09 14.15
C ASP A 343 6.21 8.64 13.95
N ALA A 344 6.42 7.32 13.79
CA ALA A 344 7.75 6.77 13.49
C ALA A 344 8.30 7.28 12.15
N LEU A 345 7.47 7.31 11.12
CA LEU A 345 7.85 7.88 9.82
C LEU A 345 8.02 9.40 9.89
N GLN A 346 7.17 10.11 10.65
CA GLN A 346 7.31 11.56 10.87
C GLN A 346 8.64 11.92 11.53
N GLU A 347 9.10 11.09 12.47
CA GLU A 347 10.41 11.23 13.11
C GLU A 347 11.55 11.13 12.08
N ILE A 348 11.47 10.16 11.15
CA ILE A 348 12.41 10.02 10.02
C ILE A 348 12.37 11.28 9.14
N ALA A 349 11.17 11.74 8.76
CA ALA A 349 11.00 12.90 7.89
C ALA A 349 11.66 14.16 8.47
N ASN A 350 11.44 14.41 9.76
CA ASN A 350 12.00 15.56 10.46
C ASN A 350 13.52 15.46 10.64
N SER A 351 14.03 14.27 10.95
CA SER A 351 15.46 14.06 11.23
C SER A 351 16.34 14.18 9.99
N ALA A 352 15.84 13.73 8.84
CA ALA A 352 16.60 13.71 7.60
C ALA A 352 16.17 14.78 6.58
N LEU A 353 15.16 15.59 6.90
CA LEU A 353 14.47 16.49 5.96
C LEU A 353 14.10 15.74 4.66
N CYS A 354 13.53 14.56 4.81
CA CYS A 354 13.07 13.74 3.69
C CYS A 354 11.55 13.83 3.52
N ARG A 355 11.09 13.54 2.30
CA ARG A 355 9.68 13.47 1.94
C ARG A 355 9.21 12.04 2.05
N ILE A 356 8.03 11.85 2.62
CA ILE A 356 7.38 10.55 2.74
C ILE A 356 5.98 10.68 2.14
N TYR A 357 5.69 9.87 1.14
CA TYR A 357 4.44 9.87 0.40
C TYR A 357 4.17 8.49 -0.22
N VAL A 358 2.95 8.26 -0.72
CA VAL A 358 2.62 7.06 -1.51
C VAL A 358 2.65 7.41 -2.99
N ASP A 359 3.34 6.61 -3.79
CA ASP A 359 3.32 6.78 -5.23
C ASP A 359 2.05 6.15 -5.86
N ARG A 360 1.81 6.42 -7.14
CA ARG A 360 0.65 5.90 -7.86
C ARG A 360 0.62 4.37 -8.01
N LEU A 361 1.72 3.69 -7.69
CA LEU A 361 1.80 2.23 -7.64
C LEU A 361 1.48 1.64 -6.27
N ASP A 362 1.07 2.49 -5.30
CA ASP A 362 0.75 2.10 -3.91
C ASP A 362 2.01 1.76 -3.08
N ARG A 363 3.16 2.35 -3.41
CA ARG A 363 4.42 2.15 -2.68
C ARG A 363 4.71 3.33 -1.77
N ILE A 364 5.16 3.05 -0.55
CA ILE A 364 5.66 4.08 0.37
C ILE A 364 7.04 4.53 -0.11
N VAL A 365 7.20 5.81 -0.41
CA VAL A 365 8.45 6.43 -0.84
C VAL A 365 9.02 7.25 0.31
N ILE A 366 10.26 6.97 0.71
CA ILE A 366 11.03 7.71 1.73
C ILE A 366 12.30 8.21 1.05
N ALA A 367 12.36 9.50 0.74
CA ALA A 367 13.46 10.00 -0.06
C ALA A 367 13.77 11.48 0.20
N ASN A 368 15.04 11.86 0.03
CA ASN A 368 15.45 13.25 0.06
C ASN A 368 14.89 14.01 -1.15
N GLU A 369 14.62 15.30 -0.99
CA GLU A 369 14.08 16.14 -2.06
C GLU A 369 14.87 16.04 -3.37
N ASP A 370 16.20 16.13 -3.30
CA ASP A 370 17.06 16.12 -4.49
C ASP A 370 17.07 14.77 -5.23
N GLY A 371 16.79 13.67 -4.52
CA GLY A 371 16.80 12.30 -5.07
C GLY A 371 15.51 11.89 -5.78
N THR A 372 14.44 12.65 -5.63
CA THR A 372 13.12 12.33 -6.19
C THR A 372 12.75 13.11 -7.43
N VAL A 373 13.41 14.25 -7.70
CA VAL A 373 13.09 15.13 -8.82
C VAL A 373 13.35 14.46 -10.16
N LYS A 374 12.30 14.33 -10.98
CA LYS A 374 12.34 13.81 -12.35
C LYS A 374 12.02 14.93 -13.32
N GLN A 375 12.64 14.91 -14.49
CA GLN A 375 12.30 15.85 -15.57
C GLN A 375 11.01 15.40 -16.28
N SER A 376 10.07 16.32 -16.42
CA SER A 376 8.82 16.11 -17.14
C SER A 376 8.77 16.98 -18.39
N ASP A 377 8.17 16.46 -19.45
CA ASP A 377 7.91 17.21 -20.70
C ASP A 377 6.67 18.13 -20.57
N VAL A 378 6.05 18.22 -19.40
CA VAL A 378 4.87 19.03 -19.19
C VAL A 378 5.21 20.52 -19.20
N ASN A 379 4.46 21.26 -20.02
CA ASN A 379 4.54 22.72 -20.11
C ASN A 379 3.17 23.33 -19.82
N ILE A 380 3.08 24.11 -18.74
CA ILE A 380 1.90 24.91 -18.40
C ILE A 380 2.10 26.31 -18.93
N SER A 381 1.26 26.74 -19.87
CA SER A 381 1.37 28.04 -20.53
C SER A 381 -0.02 28.67 -20.73
N SER A 382 -0.04 29.90 -21.26
CA SER A 382 -1.29 30.61 -21.58
C SER A 382 -2.21 29.84 -22.54
N GLU A 383 -1.70 28.85 -23.29
CA GLU A 383 -2.47 28.05 -24.25
C GLU A 383 -3.32 26.96 -23.58
N ASN A 384 -2.86 26.43 -22.42
CA ASN A 384 -3.54 25.35 -21.72
C ASN A 384 -3.97 25.71 -20.29
N MET A 385 -3.66 26.92 -19.82
CA MET A 385 -3.93 27.41 -18.48
C MET A 385 -5.23 28.24 -18.43
N PHE A 386 -6.10 27.93 -17.48
CA PHE A 386 -7.31 28.70 -17.20
C PHE A 386 -7.03 29.89 -16.27
N SER A 387 -6.29 29.63 -15.19
CA SER A 387 -5.87 30.65 -14.22
C SER A 387 -4.58 30.25 -13.53
N ALA A 388 -3.83 31.23 -13.07
CA ALA A 388 -2.70 31.01 -12.18
C ALA A 388 -2.62 32.12 -11.14
N SER A 389 -2.09 31.78 -9.98
CA SER A 389 -1.73 32.70 -8.91
C SER A 389 -0.32 32.39 -8.42
N SER A 390 0.41 33.43 -8.08
CA SER A 390 1.70 33.30 -7.41
C SER A 390 1.55 33.97 -6.04
N ASN A 391 1.74 33.20 -4.98
CA ASN A 391 1.66 33.69 -3.62
C ASN A 391 3.07 33.85 -3.04
N ILE A 392 3.37 35.05 -2.54
CA ILE A 392 4.53 35.31 -1.71
C ILE A 392 3.95 35.64 -0.34
N SER A 393 4.12 34.75 0.63
CA SER A 393 3.54 34.90 1.97
C SER A 393 4.63 35.20 3.01
N LEU A 394 4.37 36.17 3.88
CA LEU A 394 5.21 36.40 5.05
C LEU A 394 5.09 35.29 6.10
N THR A 395 4.03 34.48 6.04
CA THR A 395 3.85 33.33 6.96
C THR A 395 4.77 32.16 6.62
N GLU A 396 5.32 32.13 5.41
CA GLU A 396 6.24 31.10 4.91
C GLU A 396 7.71 31.55 4.97
N PHE A 397 7.95 32.70 5.61
CA PHE A 397 9.26 33.33 5.70
C PHE A 397 9.84 33.20 7.11
N ALA A 398 11.09 32.79 7.21
CA ALA A 398 11.87 32.88 8.43
C ALA A 398 13.30 33.31 8.14
N ASN A 399 13.87 34.12 9.04
CA ASN A 399 15.25 34.54 8.99
C ASN A 399 16.07 34.12 10.23
N GLU A 400 15.43 33.44 11.15
CA GLU A 400 16.06 32.69 12.23
C GLU A 400 15.44 31.28 12.28
N VAL A 401 16.25 30.23 12.19
CA VAL A 401 15.82 28.85 12.30
C VAL A 401 16.44 28.24 13.56
N LYS A 402 15.57 27.70 14.41
CA LYS A 402 15.93 27.02 15.65
C LYS A 402 15.77 25.51 15.45
N VAL A 403 16.82 24.74 15.77
CA VAL A 403 16.81 23.26 15.76
C VAL A 403 17.33 22.76 17.11
N GLU A 404 16.57 21.86 17.72
CA GLU A 404 16.98 21.17 18.94
C GLU A 404 17.66 19.85 18.61
N TYR A 405 18.67 19.49 19.40
CA TYR A 405 19.33 18.19 19.33
C TYR A 405 19.56 17.63 20.72
N SER A 406 19.64 16.31 20.84
CA SER A 406 19.69 15.61 22.12
C SER A 406 20.94 14.76 22.23
N GLU A 407 21.77 15.00 23.25
CA GLU A 407 22.84 14.09 23.62
C GLU A 407 22.26 12.94 24.45
N VAL A 408 22.29 11.74 23.89
CA VAL A 408 21.75 10.54 24.53
C VAL A 408 22.79 9.90 25.43
N LEU A 409 22.42 9.60 26.67
CA LEU A 409 23.24 8.99 27.70
C LEU A 409 22.60 7.68 28.18
N VAL A 410 23.40 6.64 28.37
CA VAL A 410 22.99 5.35 28.91
C VAL A 410 23.63 5.17 30.29
N SER A 411 22.81 4.87 31.31
CA SER A 411 23.28 4.60 32.67
C SER A 411 24.02 3.27 32.73
N GLU A 412 25.02 3.17 33.59
CA GLU A 412 25.69 1.90 33.91
C GLU A 412 24.84 1.02 34.85
N ASP A 413 23.88 1.62 35.56
CA ASP A 413 23.03 0.91 36.51
C ASP A 413 21.88 0.18 35.79
N ILE A 414 21.76 -1.13 36.05
CA ILE A 414 20.68 -1.97 35.55
C ILE A 414 19.46 -1.81 36.46
N MET A 415 18.32 -1.48 35.86
CA MET A 415 17.06 -1.34 36.56
C MET A 415 16.01 -2.33 36.06
N THR A 416 15.03 -2.65 36.94
CA THR A 416 13.85 -3.43 36.57
C THR A 416 12.76 -2.48 36.07
N VAL A 417 12.32 -2.67 34.81
CA VAL A 417 11.36 -1.76 34.15
C VAL A 417 9.98 -2.40 33.95
N ALA A 418 9.90 -3.72 33.97
CA ALA A 418 8.62 -4.41 33.97
C ALA A 418 8.71 -5.73 34.77
N GLN A 419 7.59 -6.07 35.41
CA GLN A 419 7.45 -7.34 36.11
C GLN A 419 5.98 -7.76 36.09
N THR A 420 5.71 -8.98 35.59
CA THR A 420 4.36 -9.53 35.54
C THR A 420 4.34 -10.98 35.96
N GLN A 421 3.30 -11.39 36.65
CA GLN A 421 3.08 -12.79 37.00
C GLN A 421 2.11 -13.42 36.02
N ILE A 422 2.49 -14.59 35.49
CA ILE A 422 1.67 -15.35 34.54
C ILE A 422 1.48 -16.78 35.05
N THR A 423 0.36 -17.39 34.68
CA THR A 423 0.10 -18.81 34.88
C THR A 423 -0.32 -19.42 33.57
N LEU A 424 0.42 -20.42 33.10
CA LEU A 424 0.14 -21.14 31.86
C LEU A 424 -0.27 -22.56 32.14
N THR A 425 -1.25 -23.06 31.40
CA THR A 425 -1.64 -24.48 31.45
C THR A 425 -0.55 -25.35 30.84
N GLY A 426 -0.67 -26.68 31.00
CA GLY A 426 0.34 -27.61 30.46
C GLY A 426 0.51 -27.46 28.96
N LEU A 427 1.76 -27.23 28.50
CA LEU A 427 2.16 -27.05 27.07
C LEU A 427 1.56 -25.82 26.38
N GLU A 428 0.98 -24.88 27.10
CA GLU A 428 0.45 -23.63 26.57
C GLU A 428 1.58 -22.68 26.16
N SER A 429 1.36 -21.93 25.08
CA SER A 429 2.23 -20.84 24.61
C SER A 429 1.40 -19.60 24.34
N VAL A 430 1.84 -18.45 24.85
CA VAL A 430 1.19 -17.14 24.66
C VAL A 430 2.22 -16.08 24.33
N VAL A 431 1.78 -15.04 23.60
CA VAL A 431 2.56 -13.82 23.38
C VAL A 431 2.16 -12.82 24.45
N LEU A 432 3.14 -12.30 25.19
CA LEU A 432 2.96 -11.24 26.18
C LEU A 432 3.47 -9.92 25.60
N SER A 433 2.63 -8.89 25.66
CA SER A 433 3.04 -7.49 25.44
C SER A 433 3.34 -6.86 26.80
N LEU A 434 4.51 -6.24 26.92
CA LEU A 434 5.03 -5.64 28.14
C LEU A 434 5.33 -4.17 27.88
N ASP A 435 4.72 -3.26 28.64
CA ASP A 435 5.09 -1.85 28.66
C ASP A 435 6.09 -1.61 29.81
N PHE A 436 7.13 -0.82 29.54
CA PHE A 436 8.20 -0.55 30.49
C PHE A 436 7.95 0.78 31.20
N SER A 437 8.33 0.86 32.47
CA SER A 437 8.16 2.05 33.31
C SER A 437 9.12 3.20 32.93
N SER A 438 10.17 2.92 32.17
CA SER A 438 11.14 3.88 31.64
C SER A 438 11.83 3.32 30.40
N GLU A 439 12.44 4.21 29.61
CA GLU A 439 13.22 3.84 28.44
C GLU A 439 14.54 3.19 28.83
N ILE A 440 14.86 2.07 28.21
CA ILE A 440 16.08 1.29 28.50
C ILE A 440 16.82 0.90 27.23
N ALA A 441 18.14 0.85 27.33
CA ALA A 441 19.00 0.10 26.43
C ALA A 441 19.16 -1.35 26.93
N ASP A 442 19.54 -2.25 26.03
CA ASP A 442 19.92 -3.64 26.34
C ASP A 442 18.87 -4.40 27.15
N ALA A 443 17.62 -4.43 26.67
CA ALA A 443 16.53 -5.11 27.34
C ALA A 443 16.81 -6.60 27.52
N PHE A 444 16.82 -7.07 28.75
CA PHE A 444 16.96 -8.48 29.13
C PHE A 444 15.69 -8.99 29.80
N VAL A 445 15.17 -10.13 29.31
CA VAL A 445 13.93 -10.74 29.80
C VAL A 445 14.25 -12.08 30.47
N GLU A 446 13.81 -12.24 31.70
CA GLU A 446 14.01 -13.48 32.48
C GLU A 446 12.71 -14.03 33.04
N SER A 447 12.66 -15.35 33.24
CA SER A 447 11.59 -16.07 33.90
C SER A 447 12.07 -16.65 35.22
N SER A 448 11.27 -16.49 36.29
CA SER A 448 11.55 -17.09 37.60
C SER A 448 11.34 -18.61 37.63
N ASN A 449 10.71 -19.21 36.61
CA ASN A 449 10.40 -20.62 36.53
C ASN A 449 11.11 -21.29 35.35
N PRO A 450 11.97 -22.31 35.55
CA PRO A 450 12.73 -22.94 34.47
C PRO A 450 11.88 -23.70 33.45
N TYR A 451 10.62 -24.04 33.77
CA TYR A 451 9.68 -24.67 32.83
C TYR A 451 8.98 -23.66 31.93
N ILE A 452 9.04 -22.37 32.22
CA ILE A 452 8.54 -21.31 31.37
C ILE A 452 9.70 -20.77 30.54
N LYS A 453 9.69 -21.10 29.25
CA LYS A 453 10.71 -20.66 28.27
C LYS A 453 10.27 -19.38 27.57
N ILE A 454 11.24 -18.50 27.37
CA ILE A 454 11.08 -17.23 26.68
C ILE A 454 11.73 -17.37 25.30
N SER A 455 11.03 -16.94 24.26
CA SER A 455 11.49 -16.93 22.87
C SER A 455 10.87 -15.77 22.11
N ASN A 456 11.32 -15.53 20.88
CA ASN A 456 10.80 -14.48 19.97
C ASN A 456 10.66 -13.12 20.67
N ILE A 457 11.76 -12.66 21.28
CA ILE A 457 11.80 -11.37 21.95
C ILE A 457 11.86 -10.28 20.87
N LYS A 458 10.82 -9.43 20.85
CA LYS A 458 10.82 -8.17 20.13
C LYS A 458 10.80 -7.06 21.16
N SER A 459 11.81 -6.22 21.19
CA SER A 459 11.92 -5.14 22.18
C SER A 459 12.23 -3.82 21.51
N GLY A 460 11.36 -2.83 21.74
CA GLY A 460 11.70 -1.42 21.68
C GLY A 460 12.33 -0.97 23.02
N VAL A 461 12.50 0.32 23.20
CA VAL A 461 13.11 0.89 24.41
C VAL A 461 12.13 1.01 25.60
N ASN A 462 10.83 1.14 25.34
CA ASN A 462 9.80 1.32 26.38
C ASN A 462 8.65 0.30 26.30
N ALA A 463 8.75 -0.68 25.40
CA ALA A 463 7.79 -1.75 25.25
C ALA A 463 8.46 -2.99 24.65
N GLY A 464 7.86 -4.18 24.84
CA GLY A 464 8.35 -5.41 24.24
C GLY A 464 7.25 -6.46 24.09
N GLU A 465 7.46 -7.39 23.16
CA GLU A 465 6.67 -8.60 22.99
C GLU A 465 7.55 -9.81 23.14
N VAL A 466 7.09 -10.77 23.93
CA VAL A 466 7.83 -12.02 24.17
C VAL A 466 6.89 -13.20 24.07
N THR A 467 7.33 -14.27 23.44
CA THR A 467 6.62 -15.54 23.46
C THR A 467 7.06 -16.32 24.70
N VAL A 468 6.11 -16.65 25.58
CA VAL A 468 6.33 -17.47 26.76
C VAL A 468 5.61 -18.81 26.60
N ALA A 469 6.32 -19.91 26.81
CA ALA A 469 5.80 -21.26 26.63
C ALA A 469 6.05 -22.12 27.86
N ASN A 470 5.02 -22.80 28.34
CA ASN A 470 5.14 -23.82 29.37
C ASN A 470 5.59 -25.14 28.74
N THR A 471 6.78 -25.60 29.09
CA THR A 471 7.34 -26.88 28.59
C THR A 471 6.93 -28.09 29.44
N ASN A 472 6.22 -27.86 30.56
CA ASN A 472 5.68 -28.92 31.45
C ASN A 472 4.24 -29.26 31.01
N THR A 473 3.81 -30.50 31.31
CA THR A 473 2.42 -30.97 31.11
C THR A 473 1.45 -30.47 32.19
N GLN A 474 1.97 -29.90 33.29
CA GLN A 474 1.18 -29.34 34.41
C GLN A 474 1.21 -27.81 34.33
N ASN A 475 0.20 -27.18 34.97
CA ASN A 475 0.14 -25.73 35.09
C ASN A 475 1.40 -25.20 35.81
N GLN A 476 1.97 -24.14 35.25
CA GLN A 476 3.15 -23.48 35.79
C GLN A 476 2.90 -21.99 35.97
N THR A 477 3.38 -21.46 37.08
CA THR A 477 3.36 -20.01 37.35
C THR A 477 4.78 -19.47 37.33
N ALA A 478 4.97 -18.32 36.70
CA ALA A 478 6.25 -17.62 36.68
C ALA A 478 6.07 -16.11 36.81
N ILE A 479 7.10 -15.46 37.29
CA ILE A 479 7.26 -14.02 37.19
C ILE A 479 8.19 -13.77 36.00
N ILE A 480 7.70 -13.01 35.00
CA ILE A 480 8.48 -12.50 33.88
C ILE A 480 8.97 -11.12 34.27
N LYS A 481 10.27 -10.91 34.21
CA LYS A 481 10.94 -9.68 34.59
C LYS A 481 11.76 -9.12 33.42
N VAL A 482 11.65 -7.82 33.20
CA VAL A 482 12.46 -7.09 32.20
C VAL A 482 13.39 -6.13 32.93
N THR A 483 14.66 -6.18 32.55
CA THR A 483 15.71 -5.30 33.09
C THR A 483 16.50 -4.66 31.95
N GLY A 484 17.14 -3.53 32.20
CA GLY A 484 18.00 -2.83 31.25
C GLY A 484 18.63 -1.59 31.84
N ASN A 485 19.46 -0.92 31.04
CA ASN A 485 20.15 0.31 31.42
C ASN A 485 19.29 1.53 31.04
N ALA A 486 19.05 2.44 31.99
CA ALA A 486 18.20 3.60 31.75
C ALA A 486 18.80 4.53 30.68
N ILE A 487 17.97 5.01 29.76
CA ILE A 487 18.32 6.01 28.78
C ILE A 487 17.88 7.39 29.31
N SER A 488 18.71 8.40 29.09
CA SER A 488 18.40 9.80 29.34
C SER A 488 18.93 10.68 28.23
N ALA A 489 18.36 11.85 28.03
CA ALA A 489 18.76 12.76 26.96
C ALA A 489 18.91 14.19 27.51
N ASN A 490 19.96 14.90 27.10
CA ASN A 490 20.18 16.31 27.36
C ASN A 490 19.92 17.09 26.08
N THR A 491 18.92 17.96 26.08
CA THR A 491 18.54 18.75 24.90
C THR A 491 19.32 20.07 24.84
N MET A 492 19.86 20.37 23.67
CA MET A 492 20.57 21.59 23.33
C MET A 492 19.97 22.21 22.07
N THR A 493 20.31 23.46 21.77
CA THR A 493 19.71 24.21 20.66
C THR A 493 20.77 24.83 19.77
N VAL A 494 20.56 24.72 18.46
CA VAL A 494 21.30 25.46 17.42
C VAL A 494 20.37 26.49 16.78
N LYS A 495 20.91 27.68 16.45
CA LYS A 495 20.22 28.72 15.71
C LYS A 495 21.02 29.13 14.49
N ALA A 496 20.41 29.07 13.31
CA ALA A 496 20.92 29.66 12.08
C ALA A 496 20.21 30.98 11.80
N ARG A 497 20.94 32.03 11.37
CA ARG A 497 20.42 33.37 11.19
C ARG A 497 20.85 33.99 9.87
N ASP A 498 19.96 34.74 9.25
CA ASP A 498 20.25 35.66 8.15
C ASP A 498 20.25 37.11 8.69
N GLU A 499 21.43 37.58 9.09
CA GLU A 499 21.60 38.87 9.74
C GLU A 499 21.17 40.05 8.83
N ASP A 500 21.29 39.94 7.52
CA ASP A 500 20.90 41.00 6.59
C ASP A 500 19.38 41.10 6.45
N SER A 501 18.72 39.94 6.38
CA SER A 501 17.26 39.85 6.42
C SER A 501 16.71 40.34 7.76
N ILE A 502 17.35 40.02 8.89
CA ILE A 502 16.95 40.45 10.23
C ILE A 502 17.02 41.97 10.35
N LYS A 503 18.06 42.64 9.81
CA LYS A 503 18.16 44.09 9.79
C LYS A 503 17.04 44.78 9.03
N GLN A 504 16.53 44.12 7.98
CA GLN A 504 15.51 44.66 7.10
C GLN A 504 14.09 44.45 7.63
N PHE A 505 13.80 43.22 8.14
CA PHE A 505 12.43 42.79 8.47
C PHE A 505 12.19 42.50 9.95
N GLY A 506 13.22 42.56 10.79
CA GLY A 506 13.16 42.07 12.17
C GLY A 506 13.32 40.56 12.24
N VAL A 507 13.30 39.98 13.43
CA VAL A 507 13.43 38.54 13.64
C VAL A 507 12.10 37.85 13.38
N THR A 508 12.10 36.91 12.46
CA THR A 508 11.02 35.92 12.24
C THR A 508 11.60 34.54 12.45
N GLU A 509 11.21 33.91 13.58
CA GLU A 509 11.74 32.61 14.00
C GLU A 509 10.88 31.45 13.44
N TYR A 510 11.54 30.43 12.92
CA TYR A 510 10.99 29.11 12.66
C TYR A 510 11.64 28.11 13.62
N SER A 511 10.84 27.37 14.38
CA SER A 511 11.30 26.27 15.24
C SER A 511 11.02 24.94 14.55
N HIS A 512 12.10 24.20 14.23
CA HIS A 512 11.97 22.86 13.67
C HIS A 512 11.46 21.88 14.75
N PRO A 513 10.56 20.94 14.43
CA PRO A 513 10.10 19.93 15.38
C PRO A 513 11.26 19.16 16.01
N THR A 514 11.22 18.99 17.33
CA THR A 514 12.24 18.23 18.07
C THR A 514 12.19 16.77 17.68
N THR A 515 13.35 16.15 17.45
CA THR A 515 13.48 14.75 17.08
C THR A 515 14.54 14.05 17.92
N GLY A 516 14.32 12.79 18.28
CA GLY A 516 15.27 11.95 19.01
C GLY A 516 16.51 11.56 18.18
N PHE A 517 16.40 11.66 16.86
CA PHE A 517 17.47 11.27 15.95
C PHE A 517 18.43 12.40 15.56
N VAL A 518 18.14 13.66 15.92
CA VAL A 518 19.11 14.74 15.80
C VAL A 518 19.94 14.78 17.08
N GLN A 519 21.17 14.20 17.03
CA GLN A 519 21.97 13.92 18.22
C GLN A 519 23.35 14.61 18.23
N SER A 520 23.66 15.43 17.23
CA SER A 520 24.91 16.20 17.18
C SER A 520 24.69 17.64 16.78
N TYR A 521 25.60 18.51 17.20
CA TYR A 521 25.62 19.91 16.78
C TYR A 521 25.72 20.05 15.26
N GLU A 522 26.57 19.22 14.63
CA GLU A 522 26.82 19.24 13.18
C GLU A 522 25.55 18.90 12.42
N HIS A 523 24.80 17.88 12.84
CA HIS A 523 23.56 17.47 12.23
C HIS A 523 22.49 18.55 12.40
N ALA A 524 22.27 19.06 13.62
CA ALA A 524 21.32 20.14 13.89
C ALA A 524 21.65 21.41 13.08
N ASN A 525 22.92 21.75 12.99
CA ASN A 525 23.39 22.90 12.23
C ASN A 525 23.17 22.75 10.73
N ALA A 526 23.40 21.56 10.17
CA ALA A 526 23.13 21.27 8.76
C ALA A 526 21.64 21.41 8.44
N ILE A 527 20.76 20.86 9.29
CA ILE A 527 19.30 21.04 9.20
C ILE A 527 18.93 22.53 9.24
N ALA A 528 19.43 23.27 10.24
CA ALA A 528 19.12 24.69 10.44
C ALA A 528 19.51 25.55 9.23
N PHE A 529 20.69 25.32 8.66
CA PHE A 529 21.13 26.03 7.45
C PHE A 529 20.33 25.68 6.21
N LYS A 530 20.01 24.41 6.00
CA LYS A 530 19.19 23.96 4.87
C LYS A 530 17.79 24.56 4.92
N LEU A 531 17.19 24.57 6.09
CA LEU A 531 15.87 25.20 6.32
C LEU A 531 15.93 26.72 6.14
N LEU A 532 16.95 27.39 6.68
CA LEU A 532 17.12 28.83 6.52
C LEU A 532 17.25 29.24 5.04
N GLN A 533 17.94 28.44 4.22
CA GLN A 533 18.03 28.70 2.78
C GLN A 533 16.67 28.60 2.09
N LYS A 534 15.82 27.65 2.49
CA LYS A 534 14.50 27.43 1.90
C LYS A 534 13.45 28.45 2.33
N LEU A 535 13.55 28.94 3.56
CA LEU A 535 12.61 29.90 4.14
C LEU A 535 12.95 31.37 3.79
N ARG A 536 13.91 31.62 2.88
CA ARG A 536 14.24 32.96 2.42
C ARG A 536 13.10 33.61 1.66
N PRO A 537 12.94 34.96 1.79
CA PRO A 537 11.93 35.68 1.02
C PRO A 537 12.25 35.66 -0.48
N GLY A 538 11.24 35.50 -1.31
CA GLY A 538 11.34 35.74 -2.75
C GLY A 538 11.10 34.57 -3.69
N GLU A 539 10.99 33.36 -3.21
CA GLU A 539 10.62 32.20 -4.04
C GLU A 539 9.14 31.84 -3.82
N GLY A 540 8.25 32.51 -4.56
CA GLY A 540 6.81 32.27 -4.44
C GLY A 540 6.41 30.90 -4.97
N VAL A 541 5.38 30.32 -4.35
CA VAL A 541 4.66 29.16 -4.84
C VAL A 541 3.74 29.57 -5.98
N VAL A 542 3.74 28.84 -7.07
CA VAL A 542 2.84 29.05 -8.21
C VAL A 542 1.76 27.98 -8.18
N THR A 543 0.50 28.38 -8.15
CA THR A 543 -0.66 27.52 -8.32
C THR A 543 -1.32 27.81 -9.65
N ALA A 544 -1.44 26.81 -10.50
CA ALA A 544 -2.06 26.92 -11.81
C ALA A 544 -3.23 25.96 -11.95
N VAL A 545 -4.38 26.47 -12.43
CA VAL A 545 -5.52 25.64 -12.87
C VAL A 545 -5.47 25.57 -14.40
N TRP A 546 -5.40 24.38 -14.94
CA TRP A 546 -5.15 24.14 -16.35
C TRP A 546 -5.86 22.89 -16.90
N ARG A 547 -5.72 22.64 -18.20
CA ARG A 547 -6.36 21.49 -18.88
C ARG A 547 -5.92 20.13 -18.33
N GLY A 548 -4.77 20.06 -17.67
CA GLY A 548 -4.24 18.88 -17.03
C GLY A 548 -3.55 17.88 -17.97
N ASP A 549 -2.54 17.24 -17.43
CA ASP A 549 -1.91 16.03 -17.98
C ASP A 549 -1.63 15.07 -16.81
N CYS A 550 -2.29 13.91 -16.83
CA CYS A 550 -2.15 12.90 -15.76
C CYS A 550 -0.74 12.30 -15.65
N LYS A 551 0.16 12.61 -16.60
CA LYS A 551 1.56 12.19 -16.53
C LYS A 551 2.40 13.00 -15.56
N LEU A 552 1.94 14.22 -15.22
CA LEU A 552 2.61 15.04 -14.22
C LEU A 552 2.37 14.42 -12.85
N ASP A 553 3.45 13.94 -12.26
CA ASP A 553 3.46 13.30 -10.94
C ASP A 553 4.03 14.24 -9.88
N LEU A 554 3.85 13.90 -8.62
CA LEU A 554 4.56 14.56 -7.53
C LEU A 554 6.07 14.45 -7.76
N THR A 555 6.83 15.48 -7.39
CA THR A 555 8.29 15.62 -7.57
C THR A 555 8.76 15.86 -9.00
N ASP A 556 7.89 15.82 -9.99
CA ASP A 556 8.28 16.13 -11.37
C ASP A 556 8.64 17.61 -11.53
N GLU A 557 9.75 17.86 -12.23
CA GLU A 557 10.14 19.21 -12.68
C GLU A 557 9.45 19.52 -14.01
N TYR A 558 8.66 20.60 -14.05
CA TYR A 558 7.88 21.01 -15.21
C TYR A 558 8.13 22.47 -15.56
N THR A 559 7.85 22.84 -16.81
CA THR A 559 7.97 24.23 -17.28
C THR A 559 6.65 24.97 -17.03
N TYR A 560 6.73 26.13 -16.41
CA TYR A 560 5.63 27.08 -16.28
C TYR A 560 5.96 28.37 -17.02
N ALA A 561 5.12 28.76 -17.97
CA ALA A 561 5.19 30.01 -18.69
C ALA A 561 4.04 30.92 -18.25
N ASP A 562 4.34 32.05 -17.61
CA ASP A 562 3.32 33.01 -17.24
C ASP A 562 2.77 33.78 -18.46
N ARG A 563 1.70 34.57 -18.25
CA ARG A 563 1.08 35.36 -19.31
C ARG A 563 1.94 36.53 -19.81
N PHE A 564 3.03 36.81 -19.11
CA PHE A 564 3.97 37.90 -19.45
C PHE A 564 5.20 37.42 -20.20
N GLY A 565 5.34 36.09 -20.36
CA GLY A 565 6.43 35.46 -21.09
C GLY A 565 7.60 34.99 -20.24
N ASP A 566 7.51 35.08 -18.92
CA ASP A 566 8.53 34.54 -18.03
C ASP A 566 8.37 33.02 -17.93
N ASN A 567 9.45 32.29 -18.21
CA ASN A 567 9.52 30.83 -18.06
C ASN A 567 10.21 30.47 -16.74
N LYS A 568 9.59 29.58 -15.98
CA LYS A 568 10.12 29.04 -14.72
C LYS A 568 10.14 27.53 -14.75
N GLN A 569 11.17 26.94 -14.17
CA GLN A 569 11.19 25.51 -13.87
C GLN A 569 10.68 25.34 -12.45
N LEU A 570 9.64 24.53 -12.29
CA LEU A 570 8.97 24.31 -11.00
C LEU A 570 8.93 22.81 -10.72
N VAL A 571 9.09 22.44 -9.45
CA VAL A 571 8.87 21.08 -8.98
C VAL A 571 7.44 20.95 -8.48
N CYS A 572 6.74 19.91 -8.92
CA CYS A 572 5.37 19.64 -8.52
C CYS A 572 5.30 19.16 -7.07
N GLU A 573 4.59 19.91 -6.23
CA GLU A 573 4.38 19.60 -4.80
C GLU A 573 2.94 19.22 -4.48
N HIS A 574 1.99 19.57 -5.36
CA HIS A 574 0.58 19.25 -5.20
C HIS A 574 -0.09 19.17 -6.56
N ASN A 575 -0.91 18.14 -6.72
CA ASN A 575 -1.84 17.98 -7.84
C ASN A 575 -3.26 17.74 -7.32
N ARG A 576 -4.22 18.41 -7.93
CA ARG A 576 -5.64 18.15 -7.72
C ARG A 576 -6.28 17.85 -9.06
N PHE A 577 -6.69 16.61 -9.25
CA PHE A 577 -7.35 16.11 -10.45
C PHE A 577 -8.86 16.13 -10.24
N VAL A 578 -9.60 16.78 -11.11
CA VAL A 578 -11.07 16.85 -11.04
C VAL A 578 -11.67 16.34 -12.34
N TYR A 579 -12.50 15.31 -12.22
CA TYR A 579 -13.33 14.77 -13.29
C TYR A 579 -14.81 14.93 -12.95
N ASN A 580 -15.57 15.58 -13.86
CA ASN A 580 -17.01 15.77 -13.76
C ASN A 580 -17.65 15.75 -15.16
N GLY A 581 -17.31 14.76 -15.99
CA GLY A 581 -17.60 14.74 -17.41
C GLY A 581 -16.59 15.49 -18.27
N GLY A 582 -15.79 16.36 -17.67
CA GLY A 582 -14.58 16.99 -18.20
C GLY A 582 -13.41 16.77 -17.26
N PHE A 583 -12.20 17.14 -17.66
CA PHE A 583 -11.00 16.99 -16.85
C PHE A 583 -10.26 18.32 -16.71
N ARG A 584 -9.94 18.66 -15.48
CA ARG A 584 -9.05 19.79 -15.14
C ARG A 584 -8.11 19.38 -14.02
N GLN A 585 -6.96 20.03 -13.98
CA GLN A 585 -5.94 19.83 -12.97
C GLN A 585 -5.55 21.18 -12.37
N GLU A 586 -5.38 21.17 -11.05
CA GLU A 586 -4.72 22.24 -10.32
C GLU A 586 -3.36 21.70 -9.90
N THR A 587 -2.31 22.46 -10.21
CA THR A 587 -0.94 22.08 -9.89
C THR A 587 -0.29 23.20 -9.12
N ARG A 588 0.30 22.85 -7.98
CA ARG A 588 1.14 23.76 -7.18
C ARG A 588 2.58 23.35 -7.34
N GLY A 589 3.43 24.28 -7.66
CA GLY A 589 4.85 24.05 -7.81
C GLY A 589 5.69 25.16 -7.22
N ARG A 590 6.89 24.78 -6.79
CA ARG A 590 7.90 25.66 -6.24
C ARG A 590 9.13 25.65 -7.15
N LYS A 591 9.80 26.76 -7.26
CA LYS A 591 11.09 26.86 -7.93
C LYS A 591 12.11 26.00 -7.17
N LYS A 592 12.92 25.28 -7.93
CA LYS A 592 14.00 24.45 -7.40
C LYS A 592 15.11 25.28 -6.74
#